data_36ab83dfb2bb80ac34242bfe680d9ced
#
_entry.id   36ab83dfb2bb80ac34242bfe680d9ced
#
_cell.length_a   1.000
_cell.length_b   1.000
_cell.length_c   1.000
_cell.angle_alpha   90.00
_cell.angle_beta   90.00
_cell.angle_gamma   90.00
#
_symmetry.space_group_name_H-M   'P 1'
#
loop_
_entity.id
_entity.type
_entity.pdbx_description
1 polymer ?
#
loop_
_entity_poly.entity_id
_entity_poly.type
_entity_poly.pdbx_seq_one_letter_code
_entity_poly.pdbx_strand_id
1 'polypeptide(L)'
;HEVIHQASEMSRKRGRIVLVGVVGLNMRRDDFYKKELSFQVSCSYGAGRYDEEYENKGHDYPLAYVRWTEKRNFETILHAISSGSLDVKSLITEEVDLADYEEIYGDMRKKGSIASILRFPADSKMESVVSIGSNAFVSGNGKIGIIGAGNYTSAMIIPCLAKAHARIKYIASAQGLSAKILARKAGAENATSDYQNILKDPEVDLVMVTTRHNLHARMVIEALRNGKSVFVEKPLCLNETELDDIIRAYQGAPEGTTLTVGFNRRFSPFAEKMRRLLGDGPKNIVATMNAGFIPREVWVHDLEIGGGRIIGEACHFIDLCSFLAGSEVVAVCMNALGENPEENTDNASILLRYANGTNAVINYFANGSKSYAKERVEVFSQERVLVLDNWRKLTGYGFKGFSSMKAGMDKGQKRQFTLLNERIREGGEPLIPFESILNTTKAT
;
A
#
# COMPACT_ATOMS: atom_id res chain seq x y z
N HIS A 1 -21.83 -24.51 22.11
CA HIS A 1 -21.96 -25.51 23.18
C HIS A 1 -23.25 -26.26 23.06
N GLU A 2 -24.36 -25.56 23.06
CA GLU A 2 -25.70 -26.13 23.05
C GLU A 2 -26.03 -26.89 21.77
N VAL A 3 -25.69 -26.34 20.61
CA VAL A 3 -25.96 -26.98 19.29
C VAL A 3 -25.27 -28.34 19.17
N ILE A 4 -23.99 -28.47 19.58
CA ILE A 4 -23.27 -29.74 19.52
C ILE A 4 -23.85 -30.73 20.53
N HIS A 5 -24.25 -30.28 21.73
CA HIS A 5 -24.93 -31.09 22.73
C HIS A 5 -26.25 -31.64 22.21
N GLN A 6 -27.11 -30.76 21.67
CA GLN A 6 -28.41 -31.17 21.08
C GLN A 6 -28.19 -32.17 19.94
N ALA A 7 -27.22 -31.93 19.04
CA ALA A 7 -26.90 -32.87 17.97
C ALA A 7 -26.48 -34.26 18.52
N SER A 8 -25.74 -34.27 19.64
CA SER A 8 -25.35 -35.55 20.29
C SER A 8 -26.54 -36.26 20.89
N GLU A 9 -27.47 -35.53 21.52
CA GLU A 9 -28.70 -36.08 22.06
C GLU A 9 -29.61 -36.70 20.98
N MET A 10 -29.73 -36.03 19.83
CA MET A 10 -30.54 -36.51 18.69
C MET A 10 -29.90 -37.68 17.93
N SER A 11 -28.59 -37.88 18.05
CA SER A 11 -27.86 -38.88 17.30
C SER A 11 -28.11 -40.29 17.85
N ARG A 12 -28.25 -41.28 16.95
CA ARG A 12 -28.25 -42.70 17.31
C ARG A 12 -26.84 -43.15 17.77
N LYS A 13 -26.78 -44.31 18.45
CA LYS A 13 -25.49 -44.95 18.77
C LYS A 13 -24.63 -45.12 17.52
N ARG A 14 -23.33 -44.80 17.59
CA ARG A 14 -22.36 -44.83 16.48
C ARG A 14 -22.74 -43.92 15.31
N GLY A 15 -23.56 -42.90 15.60
CA GLY A 15 -23.89 -41.88 14.63
C GLY A 15 -22.69 -40.94 14.31
N ARG A 16 -22.78 -40.26 13.18
CA ARG A 16 -21.79 -39.25 12.80
C ARG A 16 -22.43 -37.87 12.83
N ILE A 17 -21.76 -36.93 13.49
CA ILE A 17 -22.11 -35.52 13.47
C ILE A 17 -21.09 -34.80 12.58
N VAL A 18 -21.58 -34.09 11.57
CA VAL A 18 -20.74 -33.27 10.68
C VAL A 18 -21.12 -31.81 10.89
N LEU A 19 -20.14 -31.02 11.34
CA LEU A 19 -20.29 -29.61 11.55
C LEU A 19 -19.99 -28.86 10.26
N VAL A 20 -20.99 -28.21 9.68
CA VAL A 20 -20.90 -27.42 8.45
C VAL A 20 -20.84 -25.92 8.77
N GLY A 21 -21.53 -25.48 9.83
CA GLY A 21 -21.60 -24.08 10.24
C GLY A 21 -20.47 -23.64 11.19
N VAL A 22 -20.44 -22.36 11.50
CA VAL A 22 -19.45 -21.76 12.40
C VAL A 22 -20.04 -21.68 13.82
N VAL A 23 -19.62 -22.61 14.66
CA VAL A 23 -19.95 -22.63 16.11
C VAL A 23 -18.70 -22.95 16.94
N GLY A 24 -18.73 -22.59 18.22
CA GLY A 24 -17.62 -22.92 19.12
C GLY A 24 -17.47 -24.42 19.35
N LEU A 25 -16.25 -24.92 19.39
CA LEU A 25 -15.91 -26.36 19.55
C LEU A 25 -15.75 -26.79 21.02
N ASN A 26 -16.48 -26.18 21.95
CA ASN A 26 -16.50 -26.64 23.34
C ASN A 26 -17.31 -27.92 23.46
N MET A 27 -16.66 -29.07 23.42
CA MET A 27 -17.26 -30.40 23.48
C MET A 27 -17.09 -31.04 24.86
N ARG A 28 -18.11 -31.74 25.31
CA ARG A 28 -18.06 -32.56 26.52
C ARG A 28 -17.93 -34.02 26.14
N ARG A 29 -16.99 -34.72 26.77
CA ARG A 29 -16.76 -36.13 26.52
C ARG A 29 -18.04 -36.96 26.69
N ASP A 30 -18.87 -36.66 27.68
CA ASP A 30 -20.08 -37.42 28.00
C ASP A 30 -21.12 -37.41 26.86
N ASP A 31 -21.18 -36.34 26.06
CA ASP A 31 -22.08 -36.21 24.93
C ASP A 31 -21.80 -37.27 23.84
N PHE A 32 -20.54 -37.71 23.73
CA PHE A 32 -20.08 -38.63 22.69
C PHE A 32 -19.82 -40.05 23.21
N TYR A 33 -19.33 -40.18 24.43
CA TYR A 33 -18.82 -41.45 24.97
C TYR A 33 -19.85 -42.54 25.02
N LYS A 34 -21.04 -42.32 25.59
CA LYS A 34 -22.09 -43.34 25.79
C LYS A 34 -22.66 -43.87 24.48
N LYS A 35 -22.61 -43.10 23.43
CA LYS A 35 -23.15 -43.42 22.11
C LYS A 35 -22.06 -43.74 21.07
N GLU A 36 -20.78 -43.67 21.42
CA GLU A 36 -19.62 -43.83 20.49
C GLU A 36 -19.79 -42.98 19.24
N LEU A 37 -20.10 -41.68 19.40
CA LEU A 37 -20.35 -40.79 18.27
C LEU A 37 -19.04 -40.38 17.60
N SER A 38 -19.08 -40.28 16.26
CA SER A 38 -18.03 -39.64 15.47
C SER A 38 -18.36 -38.16 15.25
N PHE A 39 -17.35 -37.31 15.34
CA PHE A 39 -17.50 -35.86 15.06
C PHE A 39 -16.46 -35.44 14.03
N GLN A 40 -16.90 -34.70 13.05
CA GLN A 40 -16.05 -34.16 11.98
C GLN A 40 -16.44 -32.72 11.64
N VAL A 41 -15.48 -31.84 11.49
CA VAL A 41 -15.70 -30.51 10.91
C VAL A 41 -15.57 -30.62 9.39
N SER A 42 -16.58 -30.14 8.67
CA SER A 42 -16.56 -30.08 7.21
C SER A 42 -15.70 -28.91 6.75
N CYS A 43 -14.86 -29.13 5.74
CA CYS A 43 -14.14 -28.06 5.07
C CYS A 43 -14.97 -27.62 3.85
N SER A 44 -15.42 -26.37 3.86
CA SER A 44 -16.06 -25.63 2.75
C SER A 44 -16.62 -26.50 1.61
N TYR A 45 -15.90 -26.57 0.49
CA TYR A 45 -16.32 -27.26 -0.74
C TYR A 45 -15.86 -28.71 -0.82
N GLY A 46 -15.14 -29.20 0.18
CA GLY A 46 -14.58 -30.56 0.22
C GLY A 46 -13.05 -30.57 0.22
N ALA A 47 -12.46 -31.75 0.10
CA ALA A 47 -11.01 -31.90 0.03
C ALA A 47 -10.44 -31.17 -1.19
N GLY A 48 -9.33 -30.51 -1.01
CA GLY A 48 -8.66 -29.65 -2.00
C GLY A 48 -8.66 -28.17 -1.59
N ARG A 49 -9.64 -27.74 -0.82
CA ARG A 49 -9.68 -26.37 -0.31
C ARG A 49 -8.52 -26.08 0.64
N TYR A 50 -7.82 -24.97 0.41
CA TYR A 50 -6.59 -24.54 1.13
C TYR A 50 -5.37 -25.44 0.86
N ASP A 51 -5.39 -26.29 -0.17
CA ASP A 51 -4.27 -27.06 -0.64
C ASP A 51 -3.71 -26.41 -1.91
N GLU A 52 -2.50 -25.84 -1.82
CA GLU A 52 -1.86 -25.10 -2.90
C GLU A 52 -1.58 -26.00 -4.12
N GLU A 53 -1.22 -27.27 -3.90
CA GLU A 53 -0.99 -28.24 -4.99
C GLU A 53 -2.28 -28.50 -5.78
N TYR A 54 -3.41 -28.53 -5.08
CA TYR A 54 -4.72 -28.76 -5.69
C TYR A 54 -5.27 -27.47 -6.35
N GLU A 55 -5.38 -26.36 -5.60
CA GLU A 55 -6.04 -25.13 -6.06
C GLU A 55 -5.23 -24.39 -7.13
N ASN A 56 -3.90 -24.28 -6.97
CA ASN A 56 -3.07 -23.46 -7.84
C ASN A 56 -2.33 -24.25 -8.92
N LYS A 57 -1.96 -25.51 -8.63
CA LYS A 57 -1.22 -26.36 -9.57
C LYS A 57 -2.08 -27.42 -10.27
N GLY A 58 -3.33 -27.59 -9.88
CA GLY A 58 -4.29 -28.49 -10.51
C GLY A 58 -4.03 -29.97 -10.27
N HIS A 59 -3.28 -30.34 -9.23
CA HIS A 59 -3.01 -31.72 -8.87
C HIS A 59 -4.16 -32.30 -8.04
N ASP A 60 -5.00 -33.14 -8.66
CA ASP A 60 -6.14 -33.76 -7.97
C ASP A 60 -5.70 -34.98 -7.13
N TYR A 61 -6.43 -35.25 -6.06
CA TYR A 61 -6.21 -36.42 -5.20
C TYR A 61 -6.55 -37.73 -5.90
N PRO A 62 -5.81 -38.82 -5.62
CA PRO A 62 -6.16 -40.15 -6.15
C PRO A 62 -7.56 -40.55 -5.72
N LEU A 63 -8.41 -40.96 -6.68
CA LEU A 63 -9.82 -41.31 -6.46
C LEU A 63 -10.01 -42.41 -5.41
N ALA A 64 -9.06 -43.33 -5.32
CA ALA A 64 -9.13 -44.45 -4.37
C ALA A 64 -9.02 -44.00 -2.90
N TYR A 65 -8.39 -42.84 -2.65
CA TYR A 65 -8.15 -42.34 -1.28
C TYR A 65 -9.08 -41.18 -0.93
N VAL A 66 -9.41 -40.32 -1.90
CA VAL A 66 -10.28 -39.15 -1.70
C VAL A 66 -11.35 -39.14 -2.79
N ARG A 67 -12.53 -39.70 -2.46
CA ARG A 67 -13.64 -39.79 -3.39
C ARG A 67 -14.22 -38.44 -3.78
N TRP A 68 -14.39 -37.55 -2.80
CA TRP A 68 -15.10 -36.28 -2.94
C TRP A 68 -14.14 -35.14 -2.72
N THR A 69 -13.56 -34.65 -3.82
CA THR A 69 -12.77 -33.44 -3.84
C THR A 69 -13.65 -32.26 -4.25
N GLU A 70 -13.18 -31.04 -4.03
CA GLU A 70 -13.89 -29.82 -4.43
C GLU A 70 -14.39 -29.91 -5.88
N LYS A 71 -13.49 -30.19 -6.83
CA LYS A 71 -13.83 -30.32 -8.25
C LYS A 71 -14.92 -31.39 -8.49
N ARG A 72 -14.77 -32.55 -7.91
CA ARG A 72 -15.71 -33.67 -8.11
C ARG A 72 -17.08 -33.39 -7.50
N ASN A 73 -17.14 -32.61 -6.42
CA ASN A 73 -18.39 -32.14 -5.85
C ASN A 73 -19.11 -31.21 -6.82
N PHE A 74 -18.41 -30.21 -7.39
CA PHE A 74 -19.00 -29.34 -8.40
C PHE A 74 -19.46 -30.10 -9.64
N GLU A 75 -18.62 -30.98 -10.21
CA GLU A 75 -18.97 -31.79 -11.38
C GLU A 75 -20.22 -32.63 -11.13
N THR A 76 -20.33 -33.26 -9.96
CA THR A 76 -21.47 -34.08 -9.60
C THR A 76 -22.77 -33.29 -9.53
N ILE A 77 -22.74 -32.11 -8.88
CA ILE A 77 -23.93 -31.25 -8.77
C ILE A 77 -24.32 -30.69 -10.14
N LEU A 78 -23.35 -30.19 -10.93
CA LEU A 78 -23.64 -29.70 -12.28
C LEU A 78 -24.23 -30.80 -13.18
N HIS A 79 -23.71 -32.02 -13.10
CA HIS A 79 -24.27 -33.15 -13.83
C HIS A 79 -25.70 -33.50 -13.37
N ALA A 80 -25.98 -33.48 -12.07
CA ALA A 80 -27.31 -33.69 -11.54
C ALA A 80 -28.32 -32.63 -12.01
N ILE A 81 -27.91 -31.38 -12.08
CA ILE A 81 -28.73 -30.28 -12.61
C ILE A 81 -28.97 -30.47 -14.12
N SER A 82 -27.91 -30.75 -14.90
CA SER A 82 -28.00 -30.90 -16.35
C SER A 82 -28.82 -32.09 -16.78
N SER A 83 -28.77 -33.18 -16.01
CA SER A 83 -29.59 -34.38 -16.25
C SER A 83 -31.05 -34.28 -15.76
N GLY A 84 -31.39 -33.20 -15.07
CA GLY A 84 -32.71 -33.00 -14.46
C GLY A 84 -32.94 -33.83 -13.19
N SER A 85 -31.91 -34.52 -12.67
CA SER A 85 -32.01 -35.29 -11.42
C SER A 85 -32.08 -34.38 -10.18
N LEU A 86 -31.62 -33.14 -10.30
CA LEU A 86 -31.71 -32.10 -9.30
C LEU A 86 -32.35 -30.85 -9.91
N ASP A 87 -33.59 -30.57 -9.48
CA ASP A 87 -34.27 -29.31 -9.84
C ASP A 87 -33.97 -28.23 -8.83
N VAL A 88 -33.23 -27.21 -9.27
CA VAL A 88 -32.91 -26.02 -8.47
C VAL A 88 -33.73 -24.80 -8.85
N LYS A 89 -34.56 -24.88 -9.93
CA LYS A 89 -35.32 -23.74 -10.43
C LYS A 89 -36.35 -23.24 -9.41
N SER A 90 -36.96 -24.19 -8.68
CA SER A 90 -37.91 -23.85 -7.61
C SER A 90 -37.32 -23.09 -6.44
N LEU A 91 -35.99 -23.09 -6.30
CA LEU A 91 -35.25 -22.33 -5.26
C LEU A 91 -34.91 -20.91 -5.68
N ILE A 92 -34.96 -20.60 -6.98
CA ILE A 92 -34.70 -19.26 -7.49
C ILE A 92 -35.91 -18.39 -7.18
N THR A 93 -35.74 -17.47 -6.25
CA THR A 93 -36.79 -16.56 -5.78
C THR A 93 -36.81 -15.23 -6.50
N GLU A 94 -35.67 -14.84 -7.07
CA GLU A 94 -35.55 -13.57 -7.79
C GLU A 94 -34.41 -13.61 -8.82
N GLU A 95 -34.62 -12.88 -9.90
CA GLU A 95 -33.60 -12.59 -10.92
C GLU A 95 -33.52 -11.09 -11.08
N VAL A 96 -32.32 -10.52 -10.91
CA VAL A 96 -32.07 -9.08 -10.90
C VAL A 96 -30.95 -8.76 -11.87
N ASP A 97 -31.06 -7.67 -12.61
CA ASP A 97 -29.98 -7.24 -13.50
C ASP A 97 -28.74 -6.81 -12.69
N LEU A 98 -27.56 -7.07 -13.21
CA LEU A 98 -26.30 -6.75 -12.52
C LEU A 98 -26.21 -5.27 -12.11
N ALA A 99 -26.84 -4.37 -12.88
CA ALA A 99 -26.90 -2.96 -12.55
C ALA A 99 -27.60 -2.68 -11.20
N ASP A 100 -28.55 -3.51 -10.84
CA ASP A 100 -29.40 -3.37 -9.65
C ASP A 100 -29.00 -4.34 -8.53
N TYR A 101 -27.77 -4.83 -8.55
CA TYR A 101 -27.24 -5.80 -7.57
C TYR A 101 -27.42 -5.38 -6.11
N GLU A 102 -27.51 -4.08 -5.84
CA GLU A 102 -27.72 -3.53 -4.50
C GLU A 102 -29.09 -3.95 -3.92
N GLU A 103 -30.09 -4.28 -4.75
CA GLU A 103 -31.38 -4.78 -4.30
C GLU A 103 -31.26 -6.13 -3.58
N ILE A 104 -30.25 -6.92 -3.97
CA ILE A 104 -29.96 -8.22 -3.35
C ILE A 104 -29.00 -8.04 -2.18
N TYR A 105 -27.86 -7.37 -2.40
CA TYR A 105 -26.79 -7.27 -1.40
C TYR A 105 -27.03 -6.18 -0.36
N GLY A 106 -27.92 -5.21 -0.62
CA GLY A 106 -28.28 -4.14 0.32
C GLY A 106 -29.14 -4.65 1.47
N ASP A 107 -29.95 -5.69 1.28
CA ASP A 107 -30.76 -6.32 2.34
C ASP A 107 -30.78 -7.84 2.22
N MET A 108 -29.69 -8.48 2.58
CA MET A 108 -29.56 -9.96 2.62
C MET A 108 -30.47 -10.65 3.65
N ARG A 109 -31.27 -9.91 4.42
CA ARG A 109 -32.24 -10.45 5.38
C ARG A 109 -33.68 -10.38 4.87
N LYS A 110 -33.87 -10.05 3.60
CA LYS A 110 -35.18 -9.98 2.97
C LYS A 110 -35.94 -11.30 3.16
N LYS A 111 -37.09 -11.24 3.85
CA LYS A 111 -37.90 -12.45 4.10
C LYS A 111 -38.38 -13.05 2.78
N GLY A 112 -38.13 -14.36 2.59
CA GLY A 112 -38.59 -15.12 1.42
C GLY A 112 -37.55 -15.28 0.31
N SER A 113 -36.39 -14.62 0.38
CA SER A 113 -35.31 -14.88 -0.56
C SER A 113 -34.58 -16.18 -0.19
N ILE A 114 -34.44 -17.10 -1.16
CA ILE A 114 -33.71 -18.37 -1.05
C ILE A 114 -32.47 -18.33 -1.94
N ALA A 115 -32.67 -18.04 -3.22
CA ALA A 115 -31.60 -17.94 -4.19
C ALA A 115 -31.89 -16.78 -5.16
N SER A 116 -30.93 -15.91 -5.37
CA SER A 116 -30.98 -14.78 -6.28
C SER A 116 -30.02 -14.98 -7.42
N ILE A 117 -30.45 -14.73 -8.65
CA ILE A 117 -29.60 -14.76 -9.84
C ILE A 117 -29.37 -13.34 -10.33
N LEU A 118 -28.09 -12.99 -10.56
CA LEU A 118 -27.70 -11.76 -11.23
C LEU A 118 -27.61 -12.03 -12.74
N ARG A 119 -28.36 -11.26 -13.52
CA ARG A 119 -28.25 -11.28 -14.98
C ARG A 119 -27.14 -10.33 -15.43
N PHE A 120 -26.18 -10.89 -16.12
CA PHE A 120 -25.13 -10.11 -16.79
C PHE A 120 -25.62 -9.71 -18.18
N PRO A 121 -25.42 -8.44 -18.60
CA PRO A 121 -25.80 -8.02 -19.95
C PRO A 121 -25.00 -8.77 -21.00
N ALA A 122 -25.68 -9.25 -22.07
CA ALA A 122 -25.04 -10.01 -23.15
C ALA A 122 -24.01 -9.16 -23.92
N ASP A 123 -24.24 -7.84 -24.01
CA ASP A 123 -23.45 -6.89 -24.77
C ASP A 123 -22.60 -5.97 -23.87
N SER A 124 -22.05 -6.49 -22.78
CA SER A 124 -21.18 -5.69 -21.91
C SER A 124 -19.91 -5.29 -22.68
N LYS A 125 -19.81 -4.03 -23.06
CA LYS A 125 -18.54 -3.47 -23.53
C LYS A 125 -17.60 -3.42 -22.35
N MET A 126 -16.43 -4.06 -22.48
CA MET A 126 -15.36 -3.94 -21.50
C MET A 126 -14.71 -2.55 -21.67
N GLU A 127 -15.33 -1.54 -21.08
CA GLU A 127 -14.76 -0.21 -21.04
C GLU A 127 -13.73 -0.15 -19.91
N SER A 128 -12.48 0.17 -20.28
CA SER A 128 -11.39 0.33 -19.30
C SER A 128 -11.51 1.63 -18.48
N VAL A 129 -12.37 2.54 -18.90
CA VAL A 129 -12.62 3.84 -18.23
C VAL A 129 -14.10 3.96 -17.83
N VAL A 130 -14.33 4.23 -16.55
CA VAL A 130 -15.68 4.51 -16.03
C VAL A 130 -15.72 5.97 -15.59
N SER A 131 -16.61 6.76 -16.22
CA SER A 131 -16.89 8.13 -15.79
C SER A 131 -17.68 8.12 -14.48
N ILE A 132 -17.24 8.92 -13.50
CA ILE A 132 -17.84 8.97 -12.15
C ILE A 132 -18.80 10.16 -12.00
N GLY A 133 -18.85 11.02 -12.97
CA GLY A 133 -19.73 12.21 -13.01
C GLY A 133 -19.00 13.44 -13.50
N SER A 134 -19.76 14.37 -14.04
CA SER A 134 -19.24 15.65 -14.53
C SER A 134 -19.24 16.66 -13.39
N ASN A 135 -18.24 16.65 -12.54
CA ASN A 135 -17.86 17.91 -11.94
C ASN A 135 -17.22 18.73 -13.06
N ALA A 136 -17.92 19.76 -13.53
CA ALA A 136 -17.42 20.65 -14.56
C ALA A 136 -16.16 21.35 -14.05
N PHE A 137 -14.98 20.76 -14.33
CA PHE A 137 -13.72 21.42 -14.08
C PHE A 137 -13.57 22.51 -15.14
N VAL A 138 -13.40 23.72 -14.67
CA VAL A 138 -12.99 24.83 -15.54
C VAL A 138 -11.62 24.46 -16.10
N SER A 139 -11.48 24.51 -17.44
CA SER A 139 -10.24 24.20 -18.14
C SER A 139 -9.07 25.05 -17.58
N GLY A 140 -8.05 24.44 -17.08
CA GLY A 140 -6.85 25.07 -16.54
C GLY A 140 -5.84 24.01 -16.11
N ASN A 141 -4.57 24.33 -16.14
CA ASN A 141 -3.45 23.47 -15.78
C ASN A 141 -3.59 22.91 -14.35
N GLY A 142 -3.01 21.77 -14.08
CA GLY A 142 -2.95 21.15 -12.76
C GLY A 142 -3.86 19.94 -12.55
N LYS A 143 -4.25 19.24 -13.63
CA LYS A 143 -5.00 17.98 -13.53
C LYS A 143 -4.06 16.82 -13.20
N ILE A 144 -4.49 16.00 -12.24
CA ILE A 144 -3.70 14.91 -11.67
C ILE A 144 -4.32 13.56 -12.07
N GLY A 145 -3.48 12.64 -12.52
CA GLY A 145 -3.80 11.22 -12.65
C GLY A 145 -3.08 10.40 -11.59
N ILE A 146 -3.78 9.56 -10.85
CA ILE A 146 -3.20 8.75 -9.76
C ILE A 146 -3.20 7.29 -10.18
N ILE A 147 -2.03 6.66 -10.16
CA ILE A 147 -1.84 5.22 -10.41
C ILE A 147 -1.59 4.54 -9.06
N GLY A 148 -2.57 3.79 -8.58
CA GLY A 148 -2.56 3.12 -7.28
C GLY A 148 -3.67 3.62 -6.35
N ALA A 149 -4.62 2.74 -6.02
CA ALA A 149 -5.75 3.03 -5.14
C ALA A 149 -5.62 2.27 -3.81
N GLY A 150 -4.40 2.22 -3.26
CA GLY A 150 -4.07 1.54 -2.01
C GLY A 150 -4.46 2.33 -0.75
N ASN A 151 -4.21 1.71 0.42
CA ASN A 151 -4.53 2.30 1.71
C ASN A 151 -3.83 3.65 1.96
N TYR A 152 -2.55 3.78 1.57
CA TYR A 152 -1.82 5.03 1.75
C TYR A 152 -2.39 6.15 0.89
N THR A 153 -2.72 5.85 -0.36
CA THR A 153 -3.40 6.79 -1.26
C THR A 153 -4.72 7.26 -0.65
N SER A 154 -5.55 6.32 -0.19
CA SER A 154 -6.87 6.64 0.38
C SER A 154 -6.81 7.39 1.71
N ALA A 155 -5.89 7.01 2.61
CA ALA A 155 -5.85 7.54 3.97
C ALA A 155 -4.98 8.80 4.11
N MET A 156 -3.99 9.00 3.24
CA MET A 156 -3.03 10.10 3.36
C MET A 156 -3.06 11.04 2.15
N ILE A 157 -2.88 10.52 0.93
CA ILE A 157 -2.71 11.36 -0.26
C ILE A 157 -4.01 12.10 -0.59
N ILE A 158 -5.12 11.41 -0.73
CA ILE A 158 -6.42 12.02 -1.08
C ILE A 158 -6.83 13.12 -0.10
N PRO A 159 -6.77 12.93 1.24
CA PRO A 159 -7.06 14.01 2.18
C PRO A 159 -6.13 15.22 2.06
N CYS A 160 -4.86 15.02 1.73
CA CYS A 160 -3.90 16.11 1.52
C CYS A 160 -4.19 16.87 0.22
N LEU A 161 -4.47 16.17 -0.87
CA LEU A 161 -4.85 16.76 -2.16
C LEU A 161 -6.16 17.53 -2.07
N ALA A 162 -7.15 17.01 -1.36
CA ALA A 162 -8.41 17.71 -1.11
C ALA A 162 -8.19 19.03 -0.37
N LYS A 163 -7.32 19.06 0.66
CA LYS A 163 -6.95 20.30 1.38
C LYS A 163 -6.15 21.29 0.53
N ALA A 164 -5.43 20.79 -0.48
CA ALA A 164 -4.70 21.59 -1.46
C ALA A 164 -5.60 22.03 -2.63
N HIS A 165 -6.89 21.68 -2.64
CA HIS A 165 -7.82 21.93 -3.74
C HIS A 165 -7.30 21.42 -5.10
N ALA A 166 -6.63 20.26 -5.09
CA ALA A 166 -6.10 19.64 -6.29
C ALA A 166 -7.22 19.04 -7.15
N ARG A 167 -7.01 19.03 -8.48
CA ARG A 167 -7.96 18.50 -9.46
C ARG A 167 -7.55 17.11 -9.87
N ILE A 168 -8.31 16.11 -9.45
CA ILE A 168 -8.02 14.71 -9.78
C ILE A 168 -8.87 14.31 -10.98
N LYS A 169 -8.23 14.04 -12.12
CA LYS A 169 -8.93 13.61 -13.33
C LYS A 169 -9.11 12.10 -13.35
N TYR A 170 -8.09 11.34 -12.97
CA TYR A 170 -8.14 9.88 -12.97
C TYR A 170 -7.63 9.28 -11.66
N ILE A 171 -8.24 8.15 -11.29
CA ILE A 171 -7.65 7.17 -10.38
C ILE A 171 -7.62 5.81 -11.06
N ALA A 172 -6.44 5.17 -11.08
CA ALA A 172 -6.24 3.87 -11.71
C ALA A 172 -5.90 2.79 -10.69
N SER A 173 -6.44 1.59 -10.90
CA SER A 173 -5.97 0.35 -10.25
C SER A 173 -6.24 -0.86 -11.13
N ALA A 174 -5.35 -1.85 -11.13
CA ALA A 174 -5.42 -3.01 -12.03
C ALA A 174 -6.78 -3.76 -11.98
N GLN A 175 -7.43 -3.83 -10.83
CA GLN A 175 -8.72 -4.49 -10.67
C GLN A 175 -9.93 -3.56 -10.87
N GLY A 176 -9.73 -2.27 -11.07
CA GLY A 176 -10.79 -1.28 -11.32
C GLY A 176 -11.68 -0.92 -10.13
N LEU A 177 -12.13 -1.88 -9.33
CA LEU A 177 -13.09 -1.64 -8.24
C LEU A 177 -12.57 -0.66 -7.19
N SER A 178 -11.34 -0.85 -6.71
CA SER A 178 -10.72 0.07 -5.74
C SER A 178 -10.53 1.47 -6.32
N ALA A 179 -10.21 1.58 -7.61
CA ALA A 179 -10.13 2.86 -8.30
C ALA A 179 -11.50 3.56 -8.32
N LYS A 180 -12.57 2.84 -8.68
CA LYS A 180 -13.94 3.37 -8.74
C LYS A 180 -14.42 3.89 -7.38
N ILE A 181 -14.20 3.11 -6.31
CA ILE A 181 -14.56 3.50 -4.94
C ILE A 181 -13.79 4.75 -4.51
N LEU A 182 -12.47 4.76 -4.74
CA LEU A 182 -11.64 5.87 -4.33
C LEU A 182 -11.90 7.13 -5.15
N ALA A 183 -12.17 7.00 -6.45
CA ALA A 183 -12.51 8.12 -7.33
C ALA A 183 -13.80 8.81 -6.90
N ARG A 184 -14.85 8.06 -6.57
CA ARG A 184 -16.09 8.62 -6.00
C ARG A 184 -15.82 9.38 -4.70
N LYS A 185 -15.03 8.80 -3.78
CA LYS A 185 -14.67 9.44 -2.50
C LYS A 185 -13.85 10.71 -2.69
N ALA A 186 -12.97 10.72 -3.69
CA ALA A 186 -12.06 11.84 -3.97
C ALA A 186 -12.66 12.92 -4.85
N GLY A 187 -13.83 12.70 -5.46
CA GLY A 187 -14.42 13.58 -6.45
C GLY A 187 -13.62 13.63 -7.77
N ALA A 188 -12.96 12.53 -8.13
CA ALA A 188 -12.25 12.41 -9.39
C ALA A 188 -13.22 12.27 -10.58
N GLU A 189 -12.83 12.76 -11.77
CA GLU A 189 -13.66 12.70 -12.97
C GLU A 189 -13.85 11.25 -13.45
N ASN A 190 -12.78 10.44 -13.38
CA ASN A 190 -12.74 9.11 -13.95
C ASN A 190 -12.07 8.09 -13.03
N ALA A 191 -12.46 6.82 -13.18
CA ALA A 191 -11.74 5.66 -12.69
C ALA A 191 -11.37 4.75 -13.86
N THR A 192 -10.19 4.13 -13.81
CA THR A 192 -9.74 3.23 -14.88
C THR A 192 -9.02 2.00 -14.33
N SER A 193 -9.08 0.90 -15.07
CA SER A 193 -8.24 -0.29 -14.85
C SER A 193 -6.94 -0.27 -15.67
N ASP A 194 -6.86 0.62 -16.66
CA ASP A 194 -5.69 0.79 -17.52
C ASP A 194 -5.08 2.20 -17.32
N TYR A 195 -3.92 2.26 -16.66
CA TYR A 195 -3.23 3.52 -16.41
C TYR A 195 -2.68 4.19 -17.69
N GLN A 196 -2.62 3.49 -18.82
CA GLN A 196 -2.24 4.09 -20.09
C GLN A 196 -3.20 5.20 -20.52
N ASN A 197 -4.47 5.13 -20.09
CA ASN A 197 -5.43 6.21 -20.31
C ASN A 197 -5.00 7.52 -19.63
N ILE A 198 -4.32 7.44 -18.49
CA ILE A 198 -3.76 8.60 -17.79
C ILE A 198 -2.57 9.18 -18.57
N LEU A 199 -1.67 8.31 -19.03
CA LEU A 199 -0.45 8.75 -19.72
C LEU A 199 -0.73 9.41 -21.07
N LYS A 200 -1.74 8.91 -21.78
CA LYS A 200 -2.13 9.40 -23.11
C LYS A 200 -3.05 10.63 -23.08
N ASP A 201 -3.64 10.95 -21.93
CA ASP A 201 -4.54 12.09 -21.82
C ASP A 201 -3.75 13.42 -21.78
N PRO A 202 -3.90 14.30 -22.80
CA PRO A 202 -3.16 15.56 -22.85
C PRO A 202 -3.52 16.54 -21.74
N GLU A 203 -4.68 16.38 -21.10
CA GLU A 203 -5.09 17.26 -20.00
C GLU A 203 -4.48 16.87 -18.63
N VAL A 204 -3.82 15.72 -18.54
CA VAL A 204 -3.12 15.30 -17.32
C VAL A 204 -1.72 15.90 -17.30
N ASP A 205 -1.44 16.76 -16.34
CA ASP A 205 -0.14 17.42 -16.17
C ASP A 205 0.78 16.65 -15.23
N LEU A 206 0.20 16.01 -14.21
CA LEU A 206 0.93 15.25 -13.18
C LEU A 206 0.42 13.82 -13.08
N VAL A 207 1.34 12.87 -13.15
CA VAL A 207 1.11 11.47 -12.83
C VAL A 207 1.64 11.16 -11.44
N MET A 208 0.79 10.68 -10.55
CA MET A 208 1.18 10.22 -9.20
C MET A 208 1.24 8.70 -9.17
N VAL A 209 2.43 8.14 -8.96
CA VAL A 209 2.67 6.70 -8.83
C VAL A 209 2.70 6.32 -7.36
N THR A 210 1.72 5.52 -6.93
CA THR A 210 1.49 5.14 -5.52
C THR A 210 1.23 3.63 -5.38
N THR A 211 1.84 2.85 -6.24
CA THR A 211 1.73 1.39 -6.35
C THR A 211 2.66 0.66 -5.38
N ARG A 212 2.89 -0.65 -5.59
CA ARG A 212 3.99 -1.37 -4.96
C ARG A 212 5.32 -0.94 -5.57
N HIS A 213 6.41 -1.09 -4.82
CA HIS A 213 7.72 -0.54 -5.14
C HIS A 213 8.27 -1.04 -6.48
N ASN A 214 8.12 -2.32 -6.80
CA ASN A 214 8.58 -2.92 -8.05
C ASN A 214 7.92 -2.38 -9.33
N LEU A 215 6.86 -1.61 -9.20
CA LEU A 215 6.17 -0.99 -10.34
C LEU A 215 6.57 0.47 -10.54
N HIS A 216 7.28 1.07 -9.57
CA HIS A 216 7.59 2.49 -9.57
C HIS A 216 8.43 2.88 -10.78
N ALA A 217 9.58 2.26 -10.99
CA ALA A 217 10.51 2.60 -12.06
C ALA A 217 9.84 2.57 -13.43
N ARG A 218 9.14 1.48 -13.76
CA ARG A 218 8.46 1.34 -15.05
C ARG A 218 7.44 2.44 -15.28
N MET A 219 6.58 2.72 -14.29
CA MET A 219 5.53 3.72 -14.43
C MET A 219 6.09 5.15 -14.49
N VAL A 220 7.16 5.43 -13.75
CA VAL A 220 7.89 6.71 -13.82
C VAL A 220 8.47 6.91 -15.22
N ILE A 221 9.19 5.91 -15.76
CA ILE A 221 9.79 5.96 -17.09
C ILE A 221 8.74 6.19 -18.18
N GLU A 222 7.64 5.44 -18.13
CA GLU A 222 6.55 5.58 -19.10
C GLU A 222 5.90 6.96 -19.02
N ALA A 223 5.67 7.50 -17.82
CA ALA A 223 5.09 8.83 -17.63
C ALA A 223 6.02 9.94 -18.15
N LEU A 224 7.31 9.89 -17.83
CA LEU A 224 8.31 10.84 -18.32
C LEU A 224 8.41 10.82 -19.85
N ARG A 225 8.41 9.64 -20.48
CA ARG A 225 8.42 9.49 -21.95
C ARG A 225 7.16 10.06 -22.61
N ASN A 226 6.04 10.11 -21.90
CA ASN A 226 4.81 10.78 -22.36
C ASN A 226 4.76 12.27 -21.99
N GLY A 227 5.87 12.86 -21.55
CA GLY A 227 5.96 14.29 -21.23
C GLY A 227 5.18 14.70 -19.97
N LYS A 228 4.88 13.76 -19.08
CA LYS A 228 4.16 14.02 -17.85
C LYS A 228 5.13 14.32 -16.70
N SER A 229 4.85 15.37 -15.93
CA SER A 229 5.49 15.52 -14.63
C SER A 229 5.07 14.36 -13.72
N VAL A 230 5.99 13.90 -12.86
CA VAL A 230 5.81 12.70 -12.05
C VAL A 230 6.01 13.00 -10.57
N PHE A 231 5.07 12.55 -9.76
CA PHE A 231 5.28 12.26 -8.36
C PHE A 231 5.28 10.75 -8.15
N VAL A 232 6.30 10.22 -7.50
CA VAL A 232 6.34 8.80 -7.14
C VAL A 232 6.53 8.63 -5.64
N GLU A 233 5.78 7.72 -5.03
CA GLU A 233 6.05 7.33 -3.65
C GLU A 233 7.44 6.68 -3.56
N LYS A 234 8.04 6.80 -2.40
CA LYS A 234 9.34 6.19 -2.13
C LYS A 234 9.23 4.65 -2.02
N PRO A 235 10.27 3.88 -2.32
CA PRO A 235 11.50 4.31 -2.96
C PRO A 235 11.28 4.63 -4.45
N LEU A 236 12.19 5.38 -5.05
CA LEU A 236 12.11 5.69 -6.49
C LEU A 236 12.19 4.42 -7.36
N CYS A 237 13.12 3.55 -7.02
CA CYS A 237 13.39 2.28 -7.69
C CYS A 237 14.00 1.28 -6.70
N LEU A 238 14.22 0.02 -7.13
CA LEU A 238 14.74 -1.06 -6.29
C LEU A 238 16.19 -1.46 -6.61
N ASN A 239 16.73 -1.05 -7.78
CA ASN A 239 18.07 -1.40 -8.21
C ASN A 239 18.69 -0.33 -9.11
N GLU A 240 20.01 -0.45 -9.36
CA GLU A 240 20.77 0.51 -10.15
C GLU A 240 20.35 0.55 -11.62
N THR A 241 19.96 -0.59 -12.21
CA THR A 241 19.51 -0.64 -13.61
C THR A 241 18.23 0.19 -13.79
N GLU A 242 17.28 0.06 -12.90
CA GLU A 242 16.06 0.88 -12.89
C GLU A 242 16.39 2.38 -12.72
N LEU A 243 17.35 2.71 -11.86
CA LEU A 243 17.78 4.10 -11.67
C LEU A 243 18.38 4.67 -12.96
N ASP A 244 19.26 3.94 -13.64
CA ASP A 244 19.86 4.39 -14.89
C ASP A 244 18.81 4.58 -16.00
N ASP A 245 17.80 3.70 -16.06
CA ASP A 245 16.67 3.85 -16.99
C ASP A 245 15.83 5.10 -16.69
N ILE A 246 15.60 5.41 -15.41
CA ILE A 246 14.90 6.63 -14.98
C ILE A 246 15.71 7.87 -15.36
N ILE A 247 17.02 7.87 -15.15
CA ILE A 247 17.92 8.97 -15.54
C ILE A 247 17.81 9.25 -17.03
N ARG A 248 17.91 8.20 -17.86
CA ARG A 248 17.76 8.34 -19.33
C ARG A 248 16.38 8.88 -19.72
N ALA A 249 15.33 8.39 -19.09
CA ALA A 249 13.97 8.85 -19.36
C ALA A 249 13.76 10.32 -18.95
N TYR A 250 14.30 10.74 -17.81
CA TYR A 250 14.20 12.12 -17.33
C TYR A 250 14.99 13.09 -18.23
N GLN A 251 16.20 12.71 -18.65
CA GLN A 251 17.03 13.51 -19.56
C GLN A 251 16.40 13.65 -20.95
N GLY A 252 15.65 12.65 -21.41
CA GLY A 252 14.93 12.67 -22.68
C GLY A 252 13.52 13.28 -22.60
N ALA A 253 13.04 13.66 -21.42
CA ALA A 253 11.72 14.25 -21.25
C ALA A 253 11.69 15.73 -21.74
N PRO A 254 10.52 16.23 -22.16
CA PRO A 254 10.37 17.63 -22.56
C PRO A 254 10.77 18.59 -21.45
N GLU A 255 11.28 19.77 -21.82
CA GLU A 255 11.60 20.86 -20.89
C GLU A 255 10.39 21.20 -20.00
N GLY A 256 10.62 21.43 -18.71
CA GLY A 256 9.56 21.69 -17.72
C GLY A 256 8.94 20.43 -17.11
N THR A 257 9.29 19.23 -17.61
CA THR A 257 8.89 17.98 -16.96
C THR A 257 9.67 17.79 -15.66
N THR A 258 8.96 17.54 -14.56
CA THR A 258 9.56 17.39 -13.23
C THR A 258 9.37 15.98 -12.67
N LEU A 259 10.34 15.54 -11.85
CA LEU A 259 10.23 14.32 -11.05
C LEU A 259 10.33 14.68 -9.56
N THR A 260 9.37 14.23 -8.78
CA THR A 260 9.35 14.40 -7.33
C THR A 260 9.17 13.05 -6.66
N VAL A 261 10.00 12.74 -5.67
CA VAL A 261 9.85 11.53 -4.85
C VAL A 261 9.17 11.87 -3.53
N GLY A 262 8.43 10.94 -2.97
CA GLY A 262 7.67 11.07 -1.73
C GLY A 262 8.52 11.23 -0.46
N PHE A 263 9.61 11.98 -0.53
CA PHE A 263 10.47 12.33 0.61
C PHE A 263 9.85 13.45 1.44
N ASN A 264 8.75 13.14 2.09
CA ASN A 264 7.92 14.13 2.79
C ASN A 264 8.59 14.82 3.97
N ARG A 265 9.53 14.17 4.66
CA ARG A 265 10.10 14.67 5.94
C ARG A 265 10.80 16.01 5.83
N ARG A 266 11.44 16.32 4.70
CA ARG A 266 12.07 17.63 4.45
C ARG A 266 11.07 18.79 4.43
N PHE A 267 9.79 18.52 4.13
CA PHE A 267 8.71 19.52 4.11
C PHE A 267 8.01 19.67 5.47
N SER A 268 8.46 18.96 6.51
CA SER A 268 7.94 19.14 7.86
C SER A 268 8.32 20.54 8.38
N PRO A 269 7.39 21.25 9.03
CA PRO A 269 7.71 22.56 9.64
C PRO A 269 8.85 22.46 10.66
N PHE A 270 9.03 21.30 11.28
CA PHE A 270 10.15 21.05 12.17
C PHE A 270 11.48 20.93 11.40
N ALA A 271 11.53 20.16 10.31
CA ALA A 271 12.73 20.02 9.49
C ALA A 271 13.13 21.33 8.82
N GLU A 272 12.18 22.08 8.27
CA GLU A 272 12.42 23.43 7.73
C GLU A 272 12.95 24.39 8.80
N LYS A 273 12.42 24.32 10.04
CA LYS A 273 12.93 25.12 11.16
C LYS A 273 14.36 24.73 11.54
N MET A 274 14.64 23.41 11.60
CA MET A 274 15.99 22.90 11.85
C MET A 274 16.99 23.42 10.81
N ARG A 275 16.67 23.28 9.51
CA ARG A 275 17.56 23.74 8.41
C ARG A 275 17.91 25.24 8.53
N ARG A 276 16.89 26.06 8.84
CA ARG A 276 17.09 27.49 9.05
C ARG A 276 17.95 27.83 10.28
N LEU A 277 17.81 27.10 11.37
CA LEU A 277 18.57 27.31 12.60
C LEU A 277 20.01 26.82 12.51
N LEU A 278 20.24 25.75 11.75
CA LEU A 278 21.55 25.13 11.61
C LEU A 278 22.50 25.95 10.69
N GLY A 279 21.94 26.57 9.65
CA GLY A 279 22.74 27.25 8.61
C GLY A 279 23.65 26.28 7.85
N ASP A 280 24.71 26.82 7.27
CA ASP A 280 25.70 26.05 6.54
C ASP A 280 26.83 25.56 7.45
N GLY A 281 27.69 24.68 6.95
CA GLY A 281 28.82 24.10 7.68
C GLY A 281 28.55 22.65 8.12
N PRO A 282 29.62 21.96 8.58
CA PRO A 282 29.56 20.57 8.97
C PRO A 282 28.73 20.33 10.23
N LYS A 283 28.07 19.18 10.29
CA LYS A 283 27.18 18.76 11.37
C LYS A 283 27.40 17.29 11.70
N ASN A 284 27.09 16.91 12.94
CA ASN A 284 26.89 15.52 13.30
C ASN A 284 25.39 15.29 13.46
N ILE A 285 24.82 14.34 12.71
CA ILE A 285 23.40 14.03 12.67
C ILE A 285 23.18 12.60 13.16
N VAL A 286 22.29 12.41 14.11
CA VAL A 286 21.84 11.09 14.56
C VAL A 286 20.34 10.98 14.36
N ALA A 287 19.91 10.07 13.49
CA ALA A 287 18.50 9.80 13.22
C ALA A 287 18.17 8.36 13.65
N THR A 288 17.20 8.20 14.53
CA THR A 288 16.76 6.89 14.99
C THR A 288 15.31 6.65 14.63
N MET A 289 15.07 5.52 13.95
CA MET A 289 13.76 5.00 13.60
C MET A 289 13.47 3.73 14.39
N ASN A 290 12.57 3.78 15.36
CA ASN A 290 11.96 2.60 15.97
C ASN A 290 10.82 2.13 15.07
N ALA A 291 11.16 1.34 14.04
CA ALA A 291 10.25 0.99 12.95
C ALA A 291 9.12 0.06 13.39
N GLY A 292 9.43 -0.81 14.37
CA GLY A 292 8.54 -1.84 14.86
C GLY A 292 8.51 -3.08 13.96
N PHE A 293 8.16 -4.20 14.55
CA PHE A 293 8.12 -5.49 13.86
C PHE A 293 7.01 -5.54 12.80
N ILE A 294 7.34 -6.07 11.64
CA ILE A 294 6.43 -6.49 10.57
C ILE A 294 6.72 -7.97 10.27
N PRO A 295 5.68 -8.83 10.13
CA PRO A 295 5.88 -10.23 9.76
C PRO A 295 6.64 -10.40 8.45
N ARG A 296 7.49 -11.43 8.36
CA ARG A 296 8.38 -11.66 7.20
C ARG A 296 7.61 -11.95 5.89
N GLU A 297 6.40 -12.46 5.98
CA GLU A 297 5.52 -12.78 4.86
C GLU A 297 4.92 -11.54 4.18
N VAL A 298 5.04 -10.38 4.82
CA VAL A 298 4.53 -9.13 4.25
C VAL A 298 5.44 -8.69 3.10
N TRP A 299 4.83 -8.33 1.98
CA TRP A 299 5.48 -8.01 0.72
C TRP A 299 6.64 -7.00 0.79
N VAL A 300 6.69 -6.17 1.82
CA VAL A 300 7.79 -5.19 2.01
C VAL A 300 9.15 -5.84 2.29
N HIS A 301 9.15 -7.11 2.74
CA HIS A 301 10.36 -7.90 2.97
C HIS A 301 10.82 -8.67 1.73
N ASP A 302 9.96 -8.83 0.74
CA ASP A 302 10.27 -9.43 -0.54
C ASP A 302 11.18 -8.49 -1.34
N LEU A 303 12.37 -8.94 -1.71
CA LEU A 303 13.37 -8.11 -2.37
C LEU A 303 12.96 -7.70 -3.79
N GLU A 304 12.19 -8.53 -4.49
CA GLU A 304 11.72 -8.25 -5.86
C GLU A 304 10.49 -7.32 -5.87
N ILE A 305 9.65 -7.37 -4.83
CA ILE A 305 8.39 -6.59 -4.78
C ILE A 305 8.56 -5.32 -3.95
N GLY A 306 9.14 -5.45 -2.75
CA GLY A 306 9.30 -4.40 -1.76
C GLY A 306 10.70 -3.81 -1.66
N GLY A 307 11.73 -4.57 -2.08
CA GLY A 307 13.13 -4.19 -1.95
C GLY A 307 13.68 -4.26 -0.52
N GLY A 308 12.91 -4.82 0.43
CA GLY A 308 13.24 -4.80 1.85
C GLY A 308 12.95 -3.44 2.51
N ARG A 309 13.00 -3.42 3.84
CA ARG A 309 12.62 -2.24 4.63
C ARG A 309 13.69 -1.15 4.66
N ILE A 310 14.96 -1.47 4.44
CA ILE A 310 16.02 -0.45 4.37
C ILE A 310 15.77 0.42 3.13
N ILE A 311 15.67 -0.16 1.95
CA ILE A 311 15.35 0.57 0.71
C ILE A 311 13.98 1.25 0.83
N GLY A 312 12.96 0.52 1.29
CA GLY A 312 11.59 1.02 1.34
C GLY A 312 11.32 2.10 2.38
N GLU A 313 12.09 2.19 3.48
CA GLU A 313 11.81 3.12 4.59
C GLU A 313 13.00 3.98 5.02
N ALA A 314 14.23 3.43 5.10
CA ALA A 314 15.38 4.19 5.55
C ALA A 314 15.76 5.32 4.58
N CYS A 315 15.41 5.20 3.30
CA CYS A 315 15.56 6.28 2.30
C CYS A 315 14.98 7.63 2.75
N HIS A 316 13.91 7.62 3.54
CA HIS A 316 13.36 8.83 4.14
C HIS A 316 14.33 9.57 5.05
N PHE A 317 15.16 8.83 5.79
CA PHE A 317 16.14 9.41 6.73
C PHE A 317 17.41 9.80 6.01
N ILE A 318 17.80 9.08 4.95
CA ILE A 318 18.89 9.47 4.06
C ILE A 318 18.57 10.83 3.44
N ASP A 319 17.37 10.98 2.88
CA ASP A 319 16.87 12.25 2.34
C ASP A 319 16.83 13.38 3.38
N LEU A 320 16.28 13.09 4.58
CA LEU A 320 16.21 14.08 5.65
C LEU A 320 17.61 14.54 6.11
N CYS A 321 18.55 13.60 6.28
CA CYS A 321 19.92 13.92 6.67
C CYS A 321 20.61 14.75 5.58
N SER A 322 20.40 14.43 4.29
CA SER A 322 20.93 15.21 3.16
C SER A 322 20.35 16.63 3.12
N PHE A 323 19.05 16.76 3.37
CA PHE A 323 18.38 18.06 3.49
C PHE A 323 18.96 18.90 4.65
N LEU A 324 19.18 18.31 5.83
CA LEU A 324 19.75 18.99 6.99
C LEU A 324 21.24 19.29 6.81
N ALA A 325 22.01 18.41 6.19
CA ALA A 325 23.40 18.60 5.83
C ALA A 325 23.56 19.74 4.82
N GLY A 326 22.63 19.85 3.85
CA GLY A 326 22.74 20.77 2.72
C GLY A 326 23.90 20.42 1.80
N SER A 327 24.21 19.12 1.64
CA SER A 327 25.35 18.61 0.90
C SER A 327 25.06 17.19 0.42
N GLU A 328 25.82 16.71 -0.55
CA GLU A 328 25.71 15.37 -1.12
C GLU A 328 26.42 14.33 -0.28
N VAL A 329 25.85 13.12 -0.23
CA VAL A 329 26.48 11.93 0.33
C VAL A 329 27.61 11.48 -0.60
N VAL A 330 28.80 11.28 -0.05
CA VAL A 330 30.01 10.84 -0.80
C VAL A 330 30.51 9.46 -0.38
N ALA A 331 30.03 8.93 0.77
CA ALA A 331 30.33 7.57 1.20
C ALA A 331 29.22 7.05 2.12
N VAL A 332 28.95 5.76 2.02
CA VAL A 332 27.97 5.01 2.81
C VAL A 332 28.65 3.76 3.39
N CYS A 333 28.31 3.44 4.64
CA CYS A 333 28.65 2.19 5.27
C CYS A 333 27.47 1.72 6.12
N MET A 334 27.08 0.45 6.00
CA MET A 334 26.01 -0.14 6.78
C MET A 334 26.52 -1.29 7.64
N ASN A 335 26.08 -1.35 8.88
CA ASN A 335 26.28 -2.46 9.79
C ASN A 335 24.92 -3.00 10.25
N ALA A 336 24.65 -4.25 9.93
CA ALA A 336 23.39 -4.93 10.26
C ALA A 336 23.50 -5.77 11.53
N LEU A 337 22.39 -5.95 12.23
CA LEU A 337 22.30 -6.76 13.44
C LEU A 337 22.36 -8.25 13.10
N GLY A 338 23.15 -9.02 13.88
CA GLY A 338 23.29 -10.47 13.80
C GLY A 338 24.67 -10.91 13.27
N GLU A 339 25.02 -12.16 13.51
CA GLU A 339 26.32 -12.73 13.04
C GLU A 339 26.34 -12.90 11.52
N ASN A 340 25.22 -13.31 10.93
CA ASN A 340 25.01 -13.48 9.48
C ASN A 340 23.70 -12.81 9.08
N PRO A 341 23.66 -11.49 8.94
CA PRO A 341 22.44 -10.78 8.61
C PRO A 341 21.97 -11.12 7.18
N GLU A 342 20.66 -11.34 7.04
CA GLU A 342 20.04 -11.52 5.73
C GLU A 342 20.04 -10.21 4.91
N GLU A 343 20.02 -10.32 3.59
CA GLU A 343 20.00 -9.17 2.68
C GLU A 343 18.79 -8.25 2.91
N ASN A 344 17.63 -8.81 3.26
CA ASN A 344 16.43 -8.06 3.59
C ASN A 344 16.32 -7.72 5.09
N THR A 345 17.45 -7.55 5.79
CA THR A 345 17.46 -7.11 7.19
C THR A 345 16.63 -5.84 7.40
N ASP A 346 16.01 -5.72 8.58
CA ASP A 346 15.29 -4.52 9.01
C ASP A 346 15.84 -3.95 10.33
N ASN A 347 17.09 -4.29 10.65
CA ASN A 347 17.82 -3.79 11.82
C ASN A 347 19.26 -3.45 11.43
N ALA A 348 19.50 -2.17 11.16
CA ALA A 348 20.82 -1.70 10.73
C ALA A 348 21.12 -0.27 11.19
N SER A 349 22.43 0.02 11.31
CA SER A 349 22.98 1.36 11.46
C SER A 349 23.70 1.74 10.17
N ILE A 350 23.30 2.85 9.56
CA ILE A 350 23.83 3.38 8.30
C ILE A 350 24.62 4.63 8.60
N LEU A 351 25.89 4.66 8.20
CA LEU A 351 26.77 5.82 8.32
C LEU A 351 26.87 6.51 6.97
N LEU A 352 26.67 7.81 6.96
CA LEU A 352 26.78 8.67 5.78
C LEU A 352 27.85 9.73 5.99
N ARG A 353 28.71 9.91 5.01
CA ARG A 353 29.65 11.01 4.92
C ARG A 353 29.25 11.95 3.80
N TYR A 354 29.25 13.23 4.07
CA TYR A 354 28.88 14.28 3.12
C TYR A 354 30.09 15.08 2.63
N ALA A 355 29.99 15.63 1.42
CA ALA A 355 31.07 16.40 0.80
C ALA A 355 31.51 17.62 1.63
N ASN A 356 30.58 18.26 2.38
CA ASN A 356 30.90 19.40 3.27
C ASN A 356 31.48 19.01 4.64
N GLY A 357 31.82 17.72 4.82
CA GLY A 357 32.36 17.21 6.09
C GLY A 357 31.30 16.85 7.13
N THR A 358 30.00 16.98 6.83
CA THR A 358 28.93 16.49 7.71
C THR A 358 29.00 14.96 7.80
N ASN A 359 28.67 14.44 8.98
CA ASN A 359 28.58 13.02 9.29
C ASN A 359 27.18 12.72 9.80
N ALA A 360 26.55 11.64 9.31
CA ALA A 360 25.25 11.19 9.80
C ALA A 360 25.24 9.71 10.12
N VAL A 361 24.48 9.34 11.15
CA VAL A 361 24.18 7.96 11.53
C VAL A 361 22.67 7.80 11.53
N ILE A 362 22.19 6.83 10.77
CA ILE A 362 20.78 6.44 10.73
C ILE A 362 20.63 5.07 11.37
N ASN A 363 19.96 5.01 12.50
CA ASN A 363 19.63 3.78 13.20
C ASN A 363 18.22 3.35 12.81
N TYR A 364 18.10 2.34 11.97
CA TYR A 364 16.84 1.75 11.57
C TYR A 364 16.62 0.43 12.29
N PHE A 365 15.73 0.40 13.31
CA PHE A 365 15.53 -0.75 14.19
C PHE A 365 14.08 -1.19 14.20
N ALA A 366 13.82 -2.42 13.80
CA ALA A 366 12.50 -3.04 13.80
C ALA A 366 12.18 -3.85 15.07
N ASN A 367 13.18 -4.11 15.90
CA ASN A 367 13.07 -4.94 17.11
C ASN A 367 12.70 -4.16 18.39
N GLY A 368 12.47 -2.86 18.28
CA GLY A 368 12.12 -2.03 19.43
C GLY A 368 10.65 -2.11 19.85
N SER A 369 10.37 -1.70 21.09
CA SER A 369 9.00 -1.64 21.62
C SER A 369 8.17 -0.54 20.96
N LYS A 370 6.90 -0.85 20.62
CA LYS A 370 5.94 0.12 20.10
C LYS A 370 5.54 1.23 21.09
N SER A 371 5.83 1.06 22.38
CA SER A 371 5.61 2.08 23.41
C SER A 371 6.68 3.19 23.40
N TYR A 372 7.82 2.95 22.75
CA TYR A 372 8.87 3.96 22.56
C TYR A 372 8.54 4.86 21.37
N ALA A 373 9.05 6.11 21.39
CA ALA A 373 8.87 7.06 20.31
C ALA A 373 9.39 6.50 18.97
N LYS A 374 8.60 6.70 17.89
CA LYS A 374 8.91 6.10 16.60
C LYS A 374 10.12 6.73 15.92
N GLU A 375 10.27 8.06 15.98
CA GLU A 375 11.31 8.78 15.24
C GLU A 375 11.96 9.85 16.12
N ARG A 376 13.29 9.89 16.13
CA ARG A 376 14.08 10.90 16.84
C ARG A 376 15.24 11.36 15.95
N VAL A 377 15.50 12.67 15.90
CA VAL A 377 16.62 13.24 15.15
C VAL A 377 17.35 14.25 16.04
N GLU A 378 18.66 14.07 16.15
CA GLU A 378 19.54 14.96 16.90
C GLU A 378 20.61 15.52 15.98
N VAL A 379 20.86 16.81 16.05
CA VAL A 379 21.88 17.49 15.25
C VAL A 379 22.77 18.34 16.13
N PHE A 380 24.06 18.10 16.05
CA PHE A 380 25.10 18.79 16.77
C PHE A 380 25.91 19.65 15.81
N SER A 381 26.01 20.95 16.04
CA SER A 381 26.79 21.87 15.21
C SER A 381 27.11 23.16 15.96
N GLN A 382 28.34 23.60 15.91
CA GLN A 382 28.76 24.91 16.43
C GLN A 382 28.32 25.14 17.90
N GLU A 383 28.62 24.22 18.79
CA GLU A 383 28.23 24.21 20.22
C GLU A 383 26.73 24.28 20.49
N ARG A 384 25.92 23.97 19.48
CA ARG A 384 24.45 23.93 19.55
C ARG A 384 23.91 22.54 19.26
N VAL A 385 22.78 22.20 19.88
CA VAL A 385 22.09 20.94 19.66
C VAL A 385 20.63 21.19 19.35
N LEU A 386 20.13 20.52 18.31
CA LEU A 386 18.69 20.40 18.04
C LEU A 386 18.24 18.98 18.27
N VAL A 387 17.12 18.81 18.96
CA VAL A 387 16.49 17.50 19.21
C VAL A 387 15.06 17.53 18.73
N LEU A 388 14.78 16.77 17.68
CA LEU A 388 13.44 16.55 17.16
C LEU A 388 12.89 15.24 17.71
N ASP A 389 11.78 15.30 18.44
CA ASP A 389 11.11 14.17 19.05
C ASP A 389 9.77 13.91 18.38
N ASN A 390 9.69 12.76 17.70
CA ASN A 390 8.50 12.16 17.10
C ASN A 390 7.62 13.15 16.29
N TRP A 391 8.25 14.14 15.62
CA TRP A 391 7.57 15.15 14.81
C TRP A 391 6.49 15.95 15.57
N ARG A 392 6.68 16.10 16.88
CA ARG A 392 5.78 16.83 17.80
C ARG A 392 6.48 17.92 18.57
N LYS A 393 7.77 17.75 18.83
CA LYS A 393 8.57 18.69 19.61
C LYS A 393 9.97 18.82 19.03
N LEU A 394 10.39 20.04 18.81
CA LEU A 394 11.78 20.41 18.52
C LEU A 394 12.32 21.21 19.70
N THR A 395 13.45 20.78 20.26
CA THR A 395 14.13 21.48 21.36
C THR A 395 15.50 21.96 20.87
N GLY A 396 15.87 23.18 21.19
CA GLY A 396 17.17 23.76 20.87
C GLY A 396 17.97 24.09 22.13
N TYR A 397 19.24 23.75 22.11
CA TYR A 397 20.22 24.05 23.14
C TYR A 397 21.34 24.91 22.52
N GLY A 398 21.77 25.93 23.21
CA GLY A 398 22.82 26.86 22.72
C GLY A 398 22.35 27.88 21.68
N PHE A 399 21.05 27.96 21.37
CA PHE A 399 20.50 28.92 20.41
C PHE A 399 20.01 30.20 21.09
N LYS A 400 20.46 31.35 20.63
CA LYS A 400 19.87 32.65 21.02
C LYS A 400 18.52 32.79 20.31
N GLY A 401 17.44 33.00 21.09
CA GLY A 401 16.09 33.23 20.53
C GLY A 401 15.32 32.01 20.11
N PHE A 402 15.80 30.78 20.40
CA PHE A 402 15.04 29.53 20.17
C PHE A 402 15.35 28.51 21.25
N SER A 403 14.32 28.10 21.98
CA SER A 403 14.40 27.02 22.99
C SER A 403 13.57 25.79 22.60
N SER A 404 12.36 25.97 22.10
CA SER A 404 11.53 24.87 21.65
C SER A 404 10.39 25.28 20.72
N MET A 405 9.89 24.30 19.95
CA MET A 405 8.69 24.38 19.15
C MET A 405 7.88 23.10 19.38
N LYS A 406 6.59 23.24 19.68
CA LYS A 406 5.65 22.11 19.83
C LYS A 406 4.46 22.29 18.90
N ALA A 407 4.02 21.22 18.27
CA ALA A 407 2.84 21.18 17.41
C ALA A 407 2.22 19.77 17.40
N GLY A 408 1.08 19.61 16.72
CA GLY A 408 0.59 18.27 16.33
C GLY A 408 1.63 17.54 15.48
N MET A 409 1.55 16.22 15.42
CA MET A 409 2.47 15.43 14.58
C MET A 409 2.36 15.88 13.12
N ASP A 410 3.48 16.36 12.56
CA ASP A 410 3.55 16.79 11.16
C ASP A 410 4.87 16.35 10.52
N LYS A 411 4.75 15.35 9.62
CA LYS A 411 5.86 14.78 8.86
C LYS A 411 6.01 15.41 7.47
N GLY A 412 5.28 16.49 7.18
CA GLY A 412 5.43 17.26 5.95
C GLY A 412 4.56 16.85 4.77
N GLN A 413 3.75 15.79 4.85
CA GLN A 413 2.94 15.34 3.71
C GLN A 413 2.02 16.46 3.19
N LYS A 414 1.29 17.11 4.09
CA LYS A 414 0.38 18.20 3.70
C LYS A 414 1.12 19.30 2.93
N ARG A 415 2.26 19.74 3.44
CA ARG A 415 3.08 20.79 2.83
C ARG A 415 3.63 20.35 1.47
N GLN A 416 4.13 19.11 1.36
CA GLN A 416 4.62 18.55 0.10
C GLN A 416 3.54 18.58 -0.99
N PHE A 417 2.33 18.08 -0.70
CA PHE A 417 1.26 18.04 -1.69
C PHE A 417 0.67 19.41 -2.01
N THR A 418 0.66 20.35 -1.06
CA THR A 418 0.27 21.73 -1.32
C THR A 418 1.25 22.39 -2.31
N LEU A 419 2.55 22.31 -2.03
CA LEU A 419 3.58 22.85 -2.91
C LEU A 419 3.61 22.17 -4.27
N LEU A 420 3.40 20.85 -4.32
CA LEU A 420 3.33 20.10 -5.58
C LEU A 420 2.18 20.60 -6.45
N ASN A 421 0.98 20.76 -5.87
CA ASN A 421 -0.18 21.28 -6.57
C ASN A 421 0.01 22.73 -7.05
N GLU A 422 0.65 23.58 -6.24
CA GLU A 422 1.03 24.95 -6.63
C GLU A 422 1.99 24.91 -7.82
N ARG A 423 3.06 24.10 -7.76
CA ARG A 423 4.06 24.01 -8.84
C ARG A 423 3.48 23.52 -10.17
N ILE A 424 2.63 22.53 -10.15
CA ILE A 424 1.99 22.03 -11.39
C ILE A 424 1.07 23.09 -12.03
N ARG A 425 0.51 23.98 -11.23
CA ARG A 425 -0.39 25.05 -11.72
C ARG A 425 0.36 26.31 -12.15
N GLU A 426 1.42 26.67 -11.44
CA GLU A 426 2.10 27.95 -11.55
C GLU A 426 3.47 27.83 -12.24
N GLY A 427 4.00 26.60 -12.34
CA GLY A 427 5.36 26.35 -12.78
C GLY A 427 6.40 26.65 -11.69
N GLY A 428 7.66 26.68 -12.08
CA GLY A 428 8.80 26.99 -11.24
C GLY A 428 9.68 25.80 -10.91
N GLU A 429 10.67 26.02 -10.04
CA GLU A 429 11.70 25.02 -9.69
C GLU A 429 11.11 23.74 -9.11
N PRO A 430 11.71 22.57 -9.41
CA PRO A 430 11.35 21.29 -8.80
C PRO A 430 11.35 21.38 -7.27
N LEU A 431 10.44 20.67 -6.61
CA LEU A 431 10.37 20.66 -5.13
C LEU A 431 11.61 20.04 -4.49
N ILE A 432 12.21 19.10 -5.18
CA ILE A 432 13.47 18.45 -4.81
C ILE A 432 14.34 18.45 -6.07
N PRO A 433 15.55 19.00 -6.04
CA PRO A 433 16.45 18.94 -7.16
C PRO A 433 16.71 17.48 -7.60
N PHE A 434 16.75 17.24 -8.90
CA PHE A 434 16.91 15.88 -9.42
C PHE A 434 18.19 15.21 -8.93
N GLU A 435 19.30 15.95 -8.86
CA GLU A 435 20.58 15.49 -8.32
C GLU A 435 20.45 15.05 -6.85
N SER A 436 19.65 15.75 -6.06
CA SER A 436 19.37 15.35 -4.65
C SER A 436 18.59 14.05 -4.58
N ILE A 437 17.61 13.85 -5.48
CA ILE A 437 16.86 12.58 -5.60
C ILE A 437 17.82 11.45 -5.97
N LEU A 438 18.68 11.66 -6.98
CA LEU A 438 19.67 10.66 -7.41
C LEU A 438 20.65 10.31 -6.31
N ASN A 439 21.22 11.31 -5.64
CA ASN A 439 22.18 11.09 -4.57
C ASN A 439 21.56 10.33 -3.40
N THR A 440 20.33 10.67 -3.00
CA THR A 440 19.58 9.92 -1.98
C THR A 440 19.33 8.48 -2.40
N THR A 441 18.87 8.27 -3.63
CA THR A 441 18.55 6.93 -4.15
C THR A 441 19.78 6.03 -4.25
N LYS A 442 20.90 6.58 -4.74
CA LYS A 442 22.20 5.85 -4.79
C LYS A 442 22.74 5.51 -3.41
N ALA A 443 22.50 6.37 -2.42
CA ALA A 443 22.95 6.14 -1.05
C ALA A 443 22.04 5.16 -0.28
N THR A 444 20.89 4.82 -0.85
CA THR A 444 19.95 3.87 -0.27
C THR A 444 20.25 2.45 -0.70
#